data_00cf6ccd71570b770bc5d950c721dbe8
#
_entry.id   00cf6ccd71570b770bc5d950c721dbe8
#
_cell.length_a   1.000
_cell.length_b   1.000
_cell.length_c   1.000
_cell.angle_alpha   90.00
_cell.angle_beta   90.00
_cell.angle_gamma   90.00
#
_symmetry.space_group_name_H-M   'P 1'
#
loop_
_entity.id
_entity.type
_entity.pdbx_description
1 polymer ?
#
loop_
_entity_poly.entity_id
_entity_poly.type
_entity_poly.pdbx_seq_one_letter_code
_entity_poly.pdbx_strand_id
1 'polypeptide(L)'
;MVAAAMALVVPATAQKVNDAAILAKLNKSDVEAADAKKSAKASVWVNRAKVYTDALMEPTKSLSTSLDATFLNYTMGTPSETSTDDKGRQLLIYPWVKVYVENNRVAAWDQTKVIKDGLFEVIVEAAAKAIELDEKTVAKVKPILDTAINYYSQLGEVSTYIPNFEVAIDAFVKAATLQQSKIYTQVDPKYYFFAGQMAAFLGADNKQYFVDGEKYLDKARELNYSDETGNLYYYLFHCYYGQREDDKQNLIKAKETLLEG
;
A
#
# COMPACT_ATOMS: atom_id res chain seq x y z
N MET A 1 47.33 -3.14 -35.81
CA MET A 1 46.43 -4.16 -35.26
C MET A 1 45.53 -3.50 -34.28
N VAL A 2 44.26 -3.29 -34.63
CA VAL A 2 43.24 -2.71 -33.73
C VAL A 2 42.51 -3.91 -33.12
N ALA A 3 42.71 -4.13 -31.83
CA ALA A 3 41.98 -5.16 -31.08
C ALA A 3 40.55 -4.67 -30.81
N ALA A 4 39.57 -5.22 -31.52
CA ALA A 4 38.16 -5.01 -31.21
C ALA A 4 37.83 -5.78 -29.95
N ALA A 5 37.62 -5.07 -28.83
CA ALA A 5 37.04 -5.63 -27.64
C ALA A 5 35.57 -5.95 -27.91
N MET A 6 35.22 -7.21 -28.14
CA MET A 6 33.84 -7.69 -28.09
C MET A 6 33.37 -7.59 -26.64
N ALA A 7 32.58 -6.60 -26.35
CA ALA A 7 31.79 -6.55 -25.09
C ALA A 7 30.77 -7.72 -25.19
N LEU A 8 30.97 -8.76 -24.40
CA LEU A 8 29.97 -9.78 -24.14
C LEU A 8 28.80 -9.04 -23.41
N VAL A 9 27.75 -8.75 -24.18
CA VAL A 9 26.46 -8.34 -23.61
C VAL A 9 25.88 -9.57 -22.92
N VAL A 10 26.19 -9.74 -21.63
CA VAL A 10 25.48 -10.69 -20.79
C VAL A 10 24.03 -10.17 -20.73
N PRO A 11 23.01 -10.95 -21.15
CA PRO A 11 21.64 -10.49 -21.03
C PRO A 11 21.37 -10.24 -19.54
N ALA A 12 21.15 -8.99 -19.19
CA ALA A 12 20.74 -8.61 -17.84
C ALA A 12 19.46 -9.38 -17.50
N THR A 13 19.53 -10.29 -16.54
CA THR A 13 18.35 -10.99 -16.04
C THR A 13 17.60 -10.00 -15.14
N ALA A 14 16.80 -9.13 -15.77
CA ALA A 14 15.94 -8.19 -15.08
C ALA A 14 14.90 -8.94 -14.21
N GLN A 15 14.35 -8.24 -13.21
CA GLN A 15 13.28 -8.73 -12.33
C GLN A 15 12.26 -9.60 -13.11
N LYS A 16 12.16 -10.89 -12.77
CA LYS A 16 11.31 -11.84 -13.47
C LYS A 16 9.91 -11.88 -12.85
N VAL A 17 9.10 -10.86 -13.10
CA VAL A 17 7.64 -10.97 -12.91
C VAL A 17 7.07 -11.67 -14.14
N ASN A 18 6.51 -12.87 -13.96
CA ASN A 18 5.81 -13.57 -15.05
C ASN A 18 4.35 -13.13 -15.09
N ASP A 19 4.12 -11.92 -15.58
CA ASP A 19 2.82 -11.29 -15.69
C ASP A 19 1.82 -12.11 -16.51
N ALA A 20 2.25 -12.70 -17.61
CA ALA A 20 1.40 -13.55 -18.45
C ALA A 20 0.84 -14.76 -17.68
N ALA A 21 1.70 -15.44 -16.89
CA ALA A 21 1.26 -16.58 -16.08
C ALA A 21 0.33 -16.14 -14.93
N ILE A 22 0.57 -14.96 -14.37
CA ILE A 22 -0.28 -14.40 -13.31
C ILE A 22 -1.64 -14.00 -13.89
N LEU A 23 -1.66 -13.27 -15.00
CA LEU A 23 -2.89 -12.89 -15.69
C LEU A 23 -3.71 -14.13 -16.10
N ALA A 24 -3.08 -15.22 -16.53
CA ALA A 24 -3.78 -16.47 -16.83
C ALA A 24 -4.47 -17.05 -15.57
N LYS A 25 -3.83 -16.97 -14.38
CA LYS A 25 -4.45 -17.40 -13.11
C LYS A 25 -5.63 -16.50 -12.71
N LEU A 26 -5.48 -15.17 -12.86
CA LEU A 26 -6.54 -14.21 -12.59
C LEU A 26 -7.74 -14.45 -13.50
N ASN A 27 -7.52 -14.60 -14.81
CA ASN A 27 -8.58 -14.88 -15.79
C ASN A 27 -9.30 -16.21 -15.49
N LYS A 28 -8.55 -17.26 -15.12
CA LYS A 28 -9.16 -18.52 -14.70
C LYS A 28 -10.07 -18.32 -13.48
N SER A 29 -9.60 -17.55 -12.50
CA SER A 29 -10.37 -17.21 -11.30
C SER A 29 -11.63 -16.39 -11.63
N ASP A 30 -11.54 -15.46 -12.60
CA ASP A 30 -12.68 -14.69 -13.08
C ASP A 30 -13.76 -15.59 -13.72
N VAL A 31 -13.35 -16.54 -14.57
CA VAL A 31 -14.26 -17.52 -15.18
C VAL A 31 -14.91 -18.42 -14.13
N GLU A 32 -14.16 -18.85 -13.10
CA GLU A 32 -14.71 -19.69 -12.04
C GLU A 32 -15.71 -18.94 -11.15
N ALA A 33 -15.46 -17.66 -10.88
CA ALA A 33 -16.38 -16.81 -10.13
C ALA A 33 -17.68 -16.47 -10.91
N ALA A 34 -17.59 -16.42 -12.25
CA ALA A 34 -18.74 -16.19 -13.13
C ALA A 34 -19.61 -17.46 -13.37
N ASP A 35 -19.07 -18.66 -13.15
CA ASP A 35 -19.82 -19.92 -13.31
C ASP A 35 -20.78 -20.13 -12.15
N ALA A 36 -22.08 -20.25 -12.42
CA ALA A 36 -23.13 -20.35 -11.40
C ALA A 36 -22.97 -21.55 -10.44
N LYS A 37 -22.41 -22.68 -10.92
CA LYS A 37 -22.18 -23.87 -10.07
C LYS A 37 -20.92 -23.74 -9.23
N LYS A 38 -19.87 -23.11 -9.78
CA LYS A 38 -18.60 -22.90 -9.08
C LYS A 38 -18.71 -21.78 -8.05
N SER A 39 -19.33 -20.65 -8.41
CA SER A 39 -19.50 -19.48 -7.54
C SER A 39 -20.35 -19.75 -6.30
N ALA A 40 -21.17 -20.81 -6.31
CA ALA A 40 -21.87 -21.29 -5.12
C ALA A 40 -20.97 -21.95 -4.06
N LYS A 41 -19.67 -22.17 -4.36
CA LYS A 41 -18.72 -22.83 -3.46
C LYS A 41 -17.81 -21.79 -2.80
N ALA A 42 -17.82 -21.72 -1.48
CA ALA A 42 -16.94 -20.82 -0.72
C ALA A 42 -15.45 -20.98 -1.05
N SER A 43 -15.01 -22.20 -1.37
CA SER A 43 -13.60 -22.47 -1.74
C SER A 43 -13.15 -21.75 -3.01
N VAL A 44 -14.06 -21.48 -3.94
CA VAL A 44 -13.74 -20.70 -5.17
C VAL A 44 -13.39 -19.27 -4.79
N TRP A 45 -14.14 -18.67 -3.87
CA TRP A 45 -13.90 -17.31 -3.40
C TRP A 45 -12.65 -17.21 -2.50
N VAL A 46 -12.37 -18.20 -1.66
CA VAL A 46 -11.09 -18.28 -0.92
C VAL A 46 -9.92 -18.31 -1.89
N ASN A 47 -9.99 -19.17 -2.94
CA ASN A 47 -8.93 -19.23 -3.96
C ASN A 47 -8.82 -17.91 -4.74
N ARG A 48 -9.94 -17.26 -5.05
CA ARG A 48 -9.97 -15.96 -5.72
C ARG A 48 -9.25 -14.89 -4.89
N ALA A 49 -9.61 -14.75 -3.62
CA ALA A 49 -8.93 -13.81 -2.71
C ALA A 49 -7.42 -14.06 -2.69
N LYS A 50 -7.00 -15.35 -2.58
CA LYS A 50 -5.59 -15.72 -2.57
C LYS A 50 -4.86 -15.34 -3.86
N VAL A 51 -5.39 -15.72 -5.01
CA VAL A 51 -4.75 -15.50 -6.32
C VAL A 51 -4.61 -14.00 -6.60
N TYR A 52 -5.58 -13.19 -6.20
CA TYR A 52 -5.53 -11.74 -6.34
C TYR A 52 -4.55 -11.09 -5.37
N THR A 53 -4.44 -11.59 -4.13
CA THR A 53 -3.42 -11.15 -3.17
C THR A 53 -2.01 -11.54 -3.62
N ASP A 54 -1.81 -12.76 -4.15
CA ASP A 54 -0.54 -13.19 -4.72
C ASP A 54 -0.10 -12.26 -5.88
N ALA A 55 -1.06 -11.87 -6.74
CA ALA A 55 -0.80 -10.96 -7.86
C ALA A 55 -0.47 -9.52 -7.38
N LEU A 56 -1.13 -9.06 -6.33
CA LEU A 56 -0.86 -7.76 -5.70
C LEU A 56 0.59 -7.65 -5.22
N MET A 57 1.08 -8.69 -4.57
CA MET A 57 2.41 -8.71 -3.97
C MET A 57 3.55 -8.99 -4.96
N GLU A 58 3.25 -9.60 -6.10
CA GLU A 58 4.29 -10.14 -7.00
C GLU A 58 5.39 -9.14 -7.38
N PRO A 59 5.11 -7.87 -7.72
CA PRO A 59 6.15 -6.91 -8.09
C PRO A 59 7.15 -6.59 -6.97
N THR A 60 6.73 -6.69 -5.72
CA THR A 60 7.50 -6.25 -4.55
C THR A 60 7.83 -7.35 -3.55
N LYS A 61 7.44 -8.60 -3.82
CA LYS A 61 7.57 -9.74 -2.89
C LYS A 61 8.99 -10.02 -2.39
N SER A 62 10.00 -9.56 -3.12
CA SER A 62 11.43 -9.73 -2.77
C SER A 62 11.99 -8.52 -2.02
N LEU A 63 11.16 -7.50 -1.75
CA LEU A 63 11.56 -6.27 -1.09
C LEU A 63 11.13 -6.27 0.38
N SER A 64 11.99 -5.75 1.21
CA SER A 64 11.68 -5.35 2.58
C SER A 64 12.60 -4.21 2.96
N THR A 65 12.14 -3.30 3.80
CA THR A 65 12.98 -2.25 4.38
C THR A 65 14.12 -2.90 5.18
N SER A 66 15.28 -2.28 5.14
CA SER A 66 16.51 -2.79 5.77
C SER A 66 17.13 -4.05 5.14
N LEU A 67 16.56 -4.60 4.04
CA LEU A 67 17.21 -5.65 3.25
C LEU A 67 18.55 -5.13 2.74
N ASP A 68 19.61 -5.93 2.88
CA ASP A 68 20.92 -5.60 2.30
C ASP A 68 20.80 -5.57 0.76
N ALA A 69 21.18 -4.43 0.15
CA ALA A 69 21.01 -4.20 -1.28
C ALA A 69 21.80 -5.19 -2.16
N THR A 70 22.83 -5.84 -1.62
CA THR A 70 23.58 -6.87 -2.36
C THR A 70 22.71 -8.09 -2.71
N PHE A 71 21.66 -8.37 -1.90
CA PHE A 71 20.74 -9.46 -2.18
C PHE A 71 19.79 -9.17 -3.35
N LEU A 72 19.58 -7.91 -3.73
CA LEU A 72 18.72 -7.55 -4.85
C LEU A 72 19.18 -8.17 -6.17
N ASN A 73 20.49 -8.28 -6.39
CA ASN A 73 21.03 -8.92 -7.59
C ASN A 73 20.64 -10.41 -7.70
N TYR A 74 20.48 -11.10 -6.55
CA TYR A 74 20.07 -12.51 -6.53
C TYR A 74 18.56 -12.68 -6.70
N THR A 75 17.76 -11.78 -6.11
CA THR A 75 16.30 -11.90 -6.08
C THR A 75 15.61 -11.19 -7.22
N MET A 76 16.15 -10.08 -7.70
CA MET A 76 15.57 -9.22 -8.72
C MET A 76 16.42 -9.14 -10.00
N GLY A 77 17.68 -9.61 -9.94
CA GLY A 77 18.63 -9.49 -11.04
C GLY A 77 19.26 -8.11 -11.13
N THR A 78 19.89 -7.82 -12.27
CA THR A 78 20.57 -6.53 -12.50
C THR A 78 19.54 -5.45 -12.80
N PRO A 79 19.60 -4.27 -12.13
CA PRO A 79 18.75 -3.15 -12.49
C PRO A 79 19.02 -2.67 -13.92
N SER A 80 17.98 -2.18 -14.59
CA SER A 80 18.10 -1.62 -15.94
C SER A 80 18.87 -0.29 -15.96
N GLU A 81 18.82 0.43 -14.85
CA GLU A 81 19.49 1.71 -14.65
C GLU A 81 19.84 1.88 -13.17
N THR A 82 20.94 2.58 -12.92
CA THR A 82 21.34 3.01 -11.57
C THR A 82 21.64 4.51 -11.62
N SER A 83 21.04 5.27 -10.70
CA SER A 83 21.25 6.70 -10.56
C SER A 83 21.30 7.11 -9.08
N THR A 84 21.30 8.42 -8.82
CA THR A 84 21.26 8.97 -7.46
C THR A 84 20.19 10.05 -7.43
N ASP A 85 19.39 10.10 -6.39
CA ASP A 85 18.38 11.13 -6.21
C ASP A 85 18.98 12.44 -5.62
N ASP A 86 18.13 13.45 -5.46
CA ASP A 86 18.48 14.77 -4.90
C ASP A 86 18.92 14.74 -3.43
N LYS A 87 18.59 13.65 -2.71
CA LYS A 87 19.01 13.40 -1.33
C LYS A 87 20.27 12.56 -1.22
N GLY A 88 20.88 12.20 -2.36
CA GLY A 88 22.10 11.38 -2.41
C GLY A 88 21.85 9.88 -2.22
N ARG A 89 20.58 9.41 -2.25
CA ARG A 89 20.25 7.98 -2.18
C ARG A 89 20.47 7.33 -3.53
N GLN A 90 21.01 6.11 -3.54
CA GLN A 90 21.12 5.32 -4.77
C GLN A 90 19.74 4.85 -5.21
N LEU A 91 19.45 5.01 -6.51
CA LEU A 91 18.25 4.52 -7.17
C LEU A 91 18.59 3.35 -8.05
N LEU A 92 17.91 2.22 -7.86
CA LEU A 92 17.98 1.03 -8.70
C LEU A 92 16.66 0.87 -9.43
N ILE A 93 16.68 0.98 -10.76
CA ILE A 93 15.49 0.93 -11.61
C ILE A 93 15.31 -0.50 -12.12
N TYR A 94 14.18 -1.10 -11.80
CA TYR A 94 13.74 -2.39 -12.29
C TYR A 94 12.47 -2.24 -13.15
N PRO A 95 12.08 -3.23 -13.94
CA PRO A 95 10.91 -3.13 -14.81
C PRO A 95 9.58 -2.82 -14.12
N TRP A 96 9.45 -3.13 -12.83
CA TRP A 96 8.21 -3.02 -12.06
C TRP A 96 8.31 -2.08 -10.85
N VAL A 97 9.54 -1.80 -10.41
CA VAL A 97 9.79 -1.01 -9.21
C VAL A 97 11.05 -0.17 -9.35
N LYS A 98 11.05 0.95 -8.67
CA LYS A 98 12.22 1.78 -8.41
C LYS A 98 12.60 1.61 -6.93
N VAL A 99 13.82 1.16 -6.64
CA VAL A 99 14.28 0.88 -5.28
C VAL A 99 15.24 1.96 -4.83
N TYR A 100 14.98 2.53 -3.66
CA TYR A 100 15.83 3.52 -2.99
C TYR A 100 16.73 2.81 -2.00
N VAL A 101 18.04 2.98 -2.15
CA VAL A 101 19.06 2.35 -1.30
C VAL A 101 19.83 3.43 -0.55
N GLU A 102 19.93 3.26 0.76
CA GLU A 102 20.70 4.12 1.66
C GLU A 102 21.57 3.25 2.57
N ASN A 103 22.85 3.61 2.71
CA ASN A 103 23.81 2.85 3.51
C ASN A 103 23.83 1.33 3.17
N ASN A 104 23.77 1.01 1.85
CA ASN A 104 23.70 -0.36 1.31
C ASN A 104 22.47 -1.15 1.78
N ARG A 105 21.39 -0.50 2.18
CA ARG A 105 20.13 -1.14 2.58
C ARG A 105 18.97 -0.56 1.79
N VAL A 106 17.97 -1.40 1.52
CA VAL A 106 16.70 -0.95 0.94
C VAL A 106 16.02 -0.03 1.96
N ALA A 107 15.90 1.24 1.62
CA ALA A 107 15.20 2.24 2.43
C ALA A 107 13.71 2.32 2.08
N ALA A 108 13.40 2.28 0.76
CA ALA A 108 12.05 2.34 0.24
C ALA A 108 12.00 1.82 -1.20
N TRP A 109 10.80 1.74 -1.74
CA TRP A 109 10.57 1.50 -3.17
C TRP A 109 9.29 2.18 -3.65
N ASP A 110 9.26 2.44 -4.95
CA ASP A 110 8.10 2.92 -5.67
C ASP A 110 7.69 1.88 -6.72
N GLN A 111 6.46 1.39 -6.63
CA GLN A 111 5.95 0.43 -7.61
C GLN A 111 5.47 1.18 -8.86
N THR A 112 6.17 1.00 -9.98
CA THR A 112 5.93 1.74 -11.21
C THR A 112 4.91 1.09 -12.14
N LYS A 113 4.56 -0.18 -11.89
CA LYS A 113 3.57 -0.93 -12.68
C LYS A 113 2.72 -1.82 -11.78
N VAL A 114 1.48 -2.03 -12.18
CA VAL A 114 0.55 -3.00 -11.60
C VAL A 114 0.26 -4.12 -12.60
N ILE A 115 0.02 -5.34 -12.12
CA ILE A 115 -0.28 -6.48 -12.99
C ILE A 115 -1.68 -6.34 -13.61
N LYS A 116 -2.63 -5.83 -12.82
CA LYS A 116 -4.03 -5.59 -13.21
C LYS A 116 -4.61 -4.55 -12.26
N ASP A 117 -5.46 -3.69 -12.78
CA ASP A 117 -6.22 -2.76 -11.93
C ASP A 117 -7.33 -3.49 -11.16
N GLY A 118 -7.79 -2.91 -10.06
CA GLY A 118 -8.92 -3.42 -9.29
C GLY A 118 -8.60 -4.68 -8.45
N LEU A 119 -7.32 -4.99 -8.19
CA LEU A 119 -6.96 -6.16 -7.37
C LEU A 119 -7.52 -6.06 -5.95
N PHE A 120 -7.50 -4.86 -5.37
CA PHE A 120 -7.99 -4.61 -4.01
C PHE A 120 -9.48 -4.92 -3.87
N GLU A 121 -10.30 -4.38 -4.77
CA GLU A 121 -11.76 -4.54 -4.77
C GLU A 121 -12.14 -6.02 -4.86
N VAL A 122 -11.44 -6.77 -5.71
CA VAL A 122 -11.67 -8.21 -5.85
C VAL A 122 -11.25 -8.99 -4.61
N ILE A 123 -10.16 -8.60 -3.94
CA ILE A 123 -9.74 -9.24 -2.67
C ILE A 123 -10.83 -9.04 -1.61
N VAL A 124 -11.34 -7.81 -1.45
CA VAL A 124 -12.40 -7.49 -0.49
C VAL A 124 -13.68 -8.28 -0.79
N GLU A 125 -14.14 -8.23 -2.04
CA GLU A 125 -15.35 -8.95 -2.48
C GLU A 125 -15.22 -10.45 -2.25
N ALA A 126 -14.10 -11.04 -2.70
CA ALA A 126 -13.89 -12.48 -2.62
C ALA A 126 -13.80 -12.97 -1.17
N ALA A 127 -13.13 -12.22 -0.30
CA ALA A 127 -13.07 -12.53 1.11
C ALA A 127 -14.46 -12.49 1.77
N ALA A 128 -15.24 -11.43 1.51
CA ALA A 128 -16.59 -11.29 2.04
C ALA A 128 -17.50 -12.43 1.56
N LYS A 129 -17.45 -12.76 0.26
CA LYS A 129 -18.29 -13.81 -0.36
C LYS A 129 -17.93 -15.21 0.15
N ALA A 130 -16.63 -15.48 0.37
CA ALA A 130 -16.20 -16.75 0.95
C ALA A 130 -16.82 -16.98 2.33
N ILE A 131 -16.83 -15.96 3.19
CA ILE A 131 -17.35 -16.01 4.55
C ILE A 131 -18.88 -16.08 4.55
N GLU A 132 -19.53 -15.34 3.65
CA GLU A 132 -20.99 -15.37 3.48
C GLU A 132 -21.49 -16.78 3.13
N LEU A 133 -20.77 -17.47 2.25
CA LEU A 133 -21.13 -18.83 1.81
C LEU A 133 -20.79 -19.92 2.84
N ASP A 134 -19.72 -19.76 3.60
CA ASP A 134 -19.30 -20.71 4.64
C ASP A 134 -18.41 -19.99 5.66
N GLU A 135 -18.94 -19.72 6.85
CA GLU A 135 -18.22 -19.06 7.95
C GLU A 135 -16.94 -19.81 8.37
N LYS A 136 -16.87 -21.13 8.17
CA LYS A 136 -15.65 -21.91 8.45
C LYS A 136 -14.46 -21.50 7.60
N THR A 137 -14.68 -20.76 6.52
CA THR A 137 -13.59 -20.23 5.68
C THR A 137 -12.81 -19.09 6.32
N VAL A 138 -13.29 -18.50 7.42
CA VAL A 138 -12.59 -17.45 8.18
C VAL A 138 -11.14 -17.84 8.46
N ALA A 139 -10.88 -19.07 8.89
CA ALA A 139 -9.53 -19.55 9.18
C ALA A 139 -8.59 -19.56 7.94
N LYS A 140 -9.16 -19.64 6.72
CA LYS A 140 -8.41 -19.61 5.46
C LYS A 140 -8.32 -18.19 4.88
N VAL A 141 -9.35 -17.38 5.06
CA VAL A 141 -9.42 -16.01 4.52
C VAL A 141 -8.57 -15.06 5.36
N LYS A 142 -8.55 -15.22 6.70
CA LYS A 142 -7.79 -14.33 7.58
C LYS A 142 -6.32 -14.17 7.19
N PRO A 143 -5.50 -15.23 7.00
CA PRO A 143 -4.11 -15.08 6.61
C PRO A 143 -3.93 -14.42 5.23
N ILE A 144 -4.91 -14.55 4.32
CA ILE A 144 -4.89 -13.86 3.02
C ILE A 144 -5.08 -12.37 3.23
N LEU A 145 -6.06 -11.96 4.05
CA LEU A 145 -6.28 -10.55 4.37
C LEU A 145 -5.13 -9.97 5.20
N ASP A 146 -4.59 -10.71 6.18
CA ASP A 146 -3.41 -10.27 6.94
C ASP A 146 -2.22 -9.96 6.00
N THR A 147 -2.03 -10.79 4.98
CA THR A 147 -1.01 -10.57 3.95
C THR A 147 -1.26 -9.28 3.15
N ALA A 148 -2.49 -9.05 2.72
CA ALA A 148 -2.86 -7.83 1.99
C ALA A 148 -2.77 -6.57 2.88
N ILE A 149 -3.16 -6.65 4.15
CA ILE A 149 -3.01 -5.57 5.14
C ILE A 149 -1.55 -5.21 5.32
N ASN A 150 -0.68 -6.20 5.52
CA ASN A 150 0.77 -5.99 5.67
C ASN A 150 1.37 -5.35 4.41
N TYR A 151 0.95 -5.77 3.22
CA TYR A 151 1.38 -5.17 1.96
C TYR A 151 1.01 -3.68 1.91
N TYR A 152 -0.25 -3.33 2.18
CA TYR A 152 -0.69 -1.94 2.14
C TYR A 152 -0.09 -1.09 3.27
N SER A 153 0.10 -1.65 4.47
CA SER A 153 0.83 -0.97 5.54
C SER A 153 2.25 -0.61 5.10
N GLN A 154 2.97 -1.58 4.57
CA GLN A 154 4.34 -1.38 4.09
C GLN A 154 4.41 -0.41 2.89
N LEU A 155 3.45 -0.50 1.95
CA LEU A 155 3.35 0.45 0.84
C LEU A 155 3.13 1.88 1.35
N GLY A 156 2.26 2.07 2.33
CA GLY A 156 2.05 3.37 2.98
C GLY A 156 3.32 3.92 3.61
N GLU A 157 4.04 3.09 4.39
CA GLU A 157 5.28 3.47 5.05
C GLU A 157 6.38 3.88 4.07
N VAL A 158 6.64 3.07 3.03
CA VAL A 158 7.68 3.40 2.04
C VAL A 158 7.29 4.60 1.18
N SER A 159 6.00 4.79 0.89
CA SER A 159 5.49 5.95 0.15
C SER A 159 5.58 7.24 0.97
N THR A 160 5.44 7.16 2.29
CA THR A 160 5.72 8.28 3.21
C THR A 160 7.20 8.66 3.17
N TYR A 161 8.10 7.67 3.17
CA TYR A 161 9.55 7.90 3.15
C TYR A 161 10.04 8.59 1.85
N ILE A 162 9.43 8.29 0.71
CA ILE A 162 9.76 8.89 -0.59
C ILE A 162 8.84 10.06 -0.98
N PRO A 163 8.22 10.76 -0.05
CA PRO A 163 7.07 11.66 -0.01
C PRO A 163 6.08 11.52 -1.19
N ASN A 164 5.65 10.29 -1.46
CA ASN A 164 4.53 10.00 -2.35
C ASN A 164 3.25 9.88 -1.51
N PHE A 165 2.79 11.03 -0.97
CA PHE A 165 1.75 11.05 0.07
C PHE A 165 0.39 10.60 -0.43
N GLU A 166 0.05 10.80 -1.70
CA GLU A 166 -1.22 10.31 -2.27
C GLU A 166 -1.28 8.77 -2.25
N VAL A 167 -0.18 8.11 -2.64
CA VAL A 167 -0.08 6.64 -2.57
C VAL A 167 -0.09 6.16 -1.12
N ALA A 168 0.55 6.90 -0.21
CA ALA A 168 0.55 6.56 1.21
C ALA A 168 -0.86 6.62 1.81
N ILE A 169 -1.63 7.67 1.51
CA ILE A 169 -3.04 7.82 1.95
C ILE A 169 -3.87 6.63 1.45
N ASP A 170 -3.84 6.36 0.14
CA ASP A 170 -4.60 5.25 -0.47
C ASP A 170 -4.23 3.91 0.17
N ALA A 171 -2.94 3.65 0.38
CA ALA A 171 -2.47 2.41 0.98
C ALA A 171 -2.95 2.24 2.43
N PHE A 172 -2.81 3.26 3.28
CA PHE A 172 -3.28 3.18 4.66
C PHE A 172 -4.81 3.03 4.74
N VAL A 173 -5.57 3.74 3.91
CA VAL A 173 -7.03 3.59 3.84
C VAL A 173 -7.42 2.18 3.40
N LYS A 174 -6.72 1.57 2.44
CA LYS A 174 -6.94 0.18 2.02
C LYS A 174 -6.64 -0.81 3.14
N ALA A 175 -5.55 -0.62 3.90
CA ALA A 175 -5.24 -1.44 5.06
C ALA A 175 -6.36 -1.37 6.12
N ALA A 176 -6.84 -0.16 6.45
CA ALA A 176 -7.97 0.03 7.35
C ALA A 176 -9.26 -0.63 6.83
N THR A 177 -9.53 -0.51 5.54
CA THR A 177 -10.73 -1.08 4.90
C THR A 177 -10.74 -2.60 4.98
N LEU A 178 -9.61 -3.26 4.78
CA LEU A 178 -9.50 -4.72 4.95
C LEU A 178 -9.81 -5.16 6.39
N GLN A 179 -9.43 -4.36 7.39
CA GLN A 179 -9.73 -4.64 8.78
C GLN A 179 -11.20 -4.36 9.17
N GLN A 180 -12.01 -3.74 8.32
CA GLN A 180 -13.46 -3.65 8.52
C GLN A 180 -14.19 -4.97 8.25
N SER A 181 -13.50 -5.97 7.70
CA SER A 181 -14.06 -7.32 7.56
C SER A 181 -14.48 -7.87 8.93
N LYS A 182 -15.59 -8.62 8.96
CA LYS A 182 -16.12 -9.29 10.17
C LYS A 182 -15.13 -10.25 10.86
N ILE A 183 -14.00 -10.51 10.21
CA ILE A 183 -12.91 -11.35 10.78
C ILE A 183 -12.19 -10.63 11.92
N TYR A 184 -12.11 -9.30 11.85
CA TYR A 184 -11.37 -8.48 12.81
C TYR A 184 -12.34 -7.87 13.83
N THR A 185 -11.91 -7.85 15.08
CA THR A 185 -12.70 -7.25 16.18
C THR A 185 -12.68 -5.73 16.15
N GLN A 186 -11.62 -5.16 15.59
CA GLN A 186 -11.46 -3.71 15.46
C GLN A 186 -10.50 -3.37 14.32
N VAL A 187 -10.58 -2.14 13.85
CA VAL A 187 -9.61 -1.54 12.93
C VAL A 187 -8.50 -0.92 13.75
N ASP A 188 -7.23 -1.13 13.37
CA ASP A 188 -6.10 -0.45 13.97
C ASP A 188 -6.16 1.05 13.61
N PRO A 189 -6.34 1.94 14.60
CA PRO A 189 -6.55 3.36 14.36
C PRO A 189 -5.34 4.05 13.71
N LYS A 190 -4.14 3.46 13.81
CA LYS A 190 -2.92 4.03 13.20
C LYS A 190 -3.04 4.24 11.69
N TYR A 191 -3.79 3.38 10.99
CA TYR A 191 -3.97 3.53 9.54
C TYR A 191 -4.71 4.81 9.19
N TYR A 192 -5.77 5.13 9.93
CA TYR A 192 -6.47 6.39 9.75
C TYR A 192 -5.63 7.60 10.19
N PHE A 193 -4.86 7.45 11.27
CA PHE A 193 -3.94 8.50 11.70
C PHE A 193 -2.91 8.82 10.62
N PHE A 194 -2.22 7.82 10.07
CA PHE A 194 -1.21 8.05 9.02
C PHE A 194 -1.82 8.57 7.71
N ALA A 195 -3.00 8.09 7.31
CA ALA A 195 -3.71 8.64 6.16
C ALA A 195 -4.04 10.12 6.35
N GLY A 196 -4.55 10.50 7.53
CA GLY A 196 -4.88 11.87 7.87
C GLY A 196 -3.65 12.78 7.99
N GLN A 197 -2.55 12.28 8.56
CA GLN A 197 -1.28 12.99 8.61
C GLN A 197 -0.75 13.33 7.21
N MET A 198 -0.74 12.35 6.29
CA MET A 198 -0.30 12.56 4.91
C MET A 198 -1.23 13.53 4.17
N ALA A 199 -2.52 13.45 4.39
CA ALA A 199 -3.49 14.39 3.84
C ALA A 199 -3.24 15.81 4.37
N ALA A 200 -2.96 15.98 5.67
CA ALA A 200 -2.64 17.29 6.23
C ALA A 200 -1.39 17.93 5.56
N PHE A 201 -0.39 17.12 5.17
CA PHE A 201 0.77 17.63 4.42
C PHE A 201 0.41 18.14 3.02
N LEU A 202 -0.52 17.48 2.33
CA LEU A 202 -0.98 17.88 0.99
C LEU A 202 -2.01 19.03 0.99
N GLY A 203 -2.59 19.32 2.16
CA GLY A 203 -3.65 20.32 2.28
C GLY A 203 -3.26 21.72 1.85
N ALA A 204 -1.98 22.10 1.95
CA ALA A 204 -1.46 23.39 1.47
C ALA A 204 -1.52 23.52 -0.04
N ASP A 205 -1.31 22.43 -0.78
CA ASP A 205 -1.34 22.39 -2.24
C ASP A 205 -2.77 22.25 -2.78
N ASN A 206 -3.61 21.48 -2.06
CA ASN A 206 -5.01 21.28 -2.41
C ASN A 206 -5.86 21.16 -1.13
N LYS A 207 -6.73 22.16 -0.90
CA LYS A 207 -7.59 22.24 0.30
C LYS A 207 -8.48 21.02 0.53
N GLN A 208 -8.83 20.24 -0.51
CA GLN A 208 -9.60 19.02 -0.35
C GLN A 208 -8.91 18.02 0.59
N TYR A 209 -7.57 17.99 0.57
CA TYR A 209 -6.84 17.11 1.49
C TYR A 209 -6.97 17.51 2.97
N PHE A 210 -7.23 18.79 3.30
CA PHE A 210 -7.57 19.14 4.68
C PHE A 210 -8.92 18.54 5.12
N VAL A 211 -9.91 18.52 4.22
CA VAL A 211 -11.22 17.86 4.46
C VAL A 211 -11.05 16.36 4.65
N ASP A 212 -10.29 15.73 3.76
CA ASP A 212 -10.02 14.29 3.85
C ASP A 212 -9.19 13.95 5.10
N GLY A 213 -8.21 14.79 5.44
CA GLY A 213 -7.37 14.67 6.63
C GLY A 213 -8.20 14.77 7.93
N GLU A 214 -9.10 15.76 8.04
CA GLU A 214 -10.07 15.88 9.14
C GLU A 214 -10.83 14.55 9.31
N LYS A 215 -11.43 14.06 8.24
CA LYS A 215 -12.22 12.82 8.26
C LYS A 215 -11.42 11.61 8.77
N TYR A 216 -10.17 11.46 8.31
CA TYR A 216 -9.33 10.33 8.72
C TYR A 216 -8.85 10.47 10.17
N LEU A 217 -8.41 11.67 10.58
CA LEU A 217 -7.95 11.92 11.95
C LEU A 217 -9.09 11.82 12.96
N ASP A 218 -10.28 12.32 12.63
CA ASP A 218 -11.46 12.12 13.47
C ASP A 218 -11.79 10.64 13.62
N LYS A 219 -11.66 9.86 12.54
CA LYS A 219 -11.85 8.42 12.60
C LYS A 219 -10.81 7.73 13.47
N ALA A 220 -9.55 8.15 13.43
CA ALA A 220 -8.51 7.67 14.32
C ALA A 220 -8.84 8.00 15.80
N ARG A 221 -9.32 9.22 16.06
CA ARG A 221 -9.76 9.67 17.42
C ARG A 221 -10.93 8.83 17.93
N GLU A 222 -11.97 8.60 17.11
CA GLU A 222 -13.10 7.75 17.45
C GLU A 222 -12.68 6.30 17.81
N LEU A 223 -11.64 5.80 17.19
CA LEU A 223 -11.05 4.50 17.45
C LEU A 223 -10.02 4.51 18.58
N ASN A 224 -9.94 5.61 19.35
CA ASN A 224 -9.04 5.80 20.48
C ASN A 224 -7.55 5.75 20.10
N TYR A 225 -7.16 6.28 18.93
CA TYR A 225 -5.75 6.53 18.66
C TYR A 225 -5.19 7.52 19.65
N SER A 226 -4.03 7.21 20.21
CA SER A 226 -3.25 8.12 21.04
C SER A 226 -1.78 7.94 20.77
N ASP A 227 -1.02 9.01 20.86
CA ASP A 227 0.43 9.02 20.84
C ASP A 227 0.96 9.95 21.95
N GLU A 228 2.19 9.70 22.38
CA GLU A 228 2.80 10.42 23.52
C GLU A 228 3.07 11.90 23.23
N THR A 229 2.98 12.32 21.98
CA THR A 229 3.39 13.66 21.51
C THR A 229 2.21 14.53 21.09
N GLY A 230 0.96 14.01 21.16
CA GLY A 230 -0.25 14.75 20.78
C GLY A 230 -0.34 15.03 19.26
N ASN A 231 0.36 14.26 18.42
CA ASN A 231 0.38 14.49 16.97
C ASN A 231 -1.01 14.41 16.35
N LEU A 232 -1.92 13.57 16.87
CA LEU A 232 -3.30 13.49 16.40
C LEU A 232 -3.95 14.88 16.43
N TYR A 233 -3.86 15.57 17.57
CA TYR A 233 -4.44 16.89 17.76
C TYR A 233 -3.73 17.96 16.95
N TYR A 234 -2.41 17.87 16.82
CA TYR A 234 -1.62 18.76 15.98
C TYR A 234 -2.07 18.72 14.51
N TYR A 235 -2.25 17.53 13.92
CA TYR A 235 -2.69 17.41 12.53
C TYR A 235 -4.18 17.74 12.35
N LEU A 236 -5.04 17.43 13.32
CA LEU A 236 -6.44 17.87 13.34
C LEU A 236 -6.52 19.43 13.36
N PHE A 237 -5.72 20.08 14.21
CA PHE A 237 -5.62 21.52 14.19
C PHE A 237 -5.27 22.05 12.79
N HIS A 238 -4.26 21.47 12.13
CA HIS A 238 -3.88 21.89 10.78
C HIS A 238 -5.00 21.71 9.76
N CYS A 239 -5.74 20.62 9.82
CA CYS A 239 -6.88 20.38 8.94
C CYS A 239 -8.00 21.42 9.17
N TYR A 240 -8.40 21.67 10.41
CA TYR A 240 -9.42 22.69 10.73
C TYR A 240 -8.96 24.10 10.37
N TYR A 241 -7.74 24.45 10.73
CA TYR A 241 -7.18 25.78 10.43
C TYR A 241 -7.04 26.03 8.93
N GLY A 242 -6.69 25.00 8.16
CA GLY A 242 -6.64 25.08 6.70
C GLY A 242 -7.98 25.37 6.03
N GLN A 243 -9.08 24.97 6.67
CA GLN A 243 -10.47 25.16 6.21
C GLN A 243 -11.15 26.40 6.80
N ARG A 244 -10.45 27.25 7.61
CA ARG A 244 -11.04 28.37 8.39
C ARG A 244 -11.73 29.43 7.54
N GLU A 245 -11.33 29.59 6.28
CA GLU A 245 -11.91 30.56 5.36
C GLU A 245 -13.24 30.08 4.75
N ASP A 246 -13.42 28.76 4.67
CA ASP A 246 -14.60 28.14 4.09
C ASP A 246 -15.72 28.04 5.13
N ASP A 247 -15.38 27.80 6.42
CA ASP A 247 -16.31 27.82 7.54
C ASP A 247 -15.62 28.38 8.81
N LYS A 248 -16.19 29.44 9.37
CA LYS A 248 -15.70 30.07 10.63
C LYS A 248 -15.75 29.11 11.84
N GLN A 249 -16.62 28.10 11.82
CA GLN A 249 -16.66 27.07 12.86
C GLN A 249 -15.35 26.27 12.91
N ASN A 250 -14.66 26.12 11.79
CA ASN A 250 -13.38 25.43 11.76
C ASN A 250 -12.28 26.15 12.56
N LEU A 251 -12.35 27.47 12.70
CA LEU A 251 -11.44 28.21 13.58
C LEU A 251 -11.69 27.89 15.07
N ILE A 252 -12.96 27.69 15.43
CA ILE A 252 -13.34 27.28 16.80
C ILE A 252 -12.86 25.87 17.07
N LYS A 253 -13.14 24.92 16.17
CA LYS A 253 -12.67 23.53 16.26
C LYS A 253 -11.14 23.46 16.36
N ALA A 254 -10.42 24.24 15.53
CA ALA A 254 -8.96 24.31 15.58
C ALA A 254 -8.45 24.74 16.97
N LYS A 255 -9.07 25.78 17.57
CA LYS A 255 -8.72 26.24 18.91
C LYS A 255 -9.00 25.16 19.99
N GLU A 256 -10.17 24.53 19.91
CA GLU A 256 -10.56 23.48 20.85
C GLU A 256 -9.61 22.29 20.78
N THR A 257 -9.26 21.85 19.56
CA THR A 257 -8.31 20.76 19.32
C THR A 257 -6.92 21.01 19.94
N LEU A 258 -6.43 22.27 19.89
CA LEU A 258 -5.16 22.64 20.55
C LEU A 258 -5.24 22.61 22.08
N LEU A 259 -6.43 22.70 22.66
CA LEU A 259 -6.63 22.65 24.11
C LEU A 259 -6.84 21.22 24.61
N GLU A 260 -7.20 20.29 23.73
CA GLU A 260 -7.36 18.87 24.05
C GLU A 260 -6.01 18.12 24.05
N GLY A 261 -5.06 18.49 23.17
CA GLY A 261 -3.71 17.89 23.02
C GLY A 261 -2.69 18.55 23.91
#